data_5b4b0280826b1e960a11cd96334af2d9
#
_entry.id   5b4b0280826b1e960a11cd96334af2d9
#
_cell.length_a   1.000
_cell.length_b   1.000
_cell.length_c   1.000
_cell.angle_alpha   90.00
_cell.angle_beta   90.00
_cell.angle_gamma   90.00
#
_symmetry.space_group_name_H-M   'P 1'
#
loop_
_entity.id
_entity.type
_entity.pdbx_description
1 polymer ?
#
loop_
_entity_poly.entity_id
_entity_poly.type
_entity_poly.pdbx_seq_one_letter_code
_entity_poly.pdbx_strand_id
1 'polypeptide(L)'
;DEKLRNLWDQYTTANRVISGNAFGYIAAQAAYEGGETWLEDVLKKIWDNYQYVKNELARKLPDAVVTPLEGTYLCWIDLGAYVSRENMKELIQGKCRIAVDYGDWFGGERFGTYIRMNLATSMENVEKGVDALVLNLI
;
A
#
# COMPACT_ATOMS: atom_id res chain seq x y z
N ASP A 1 -0.93 -31.28 -4.28
CA ASP A 1 -0.99 -32.25 -5.38
C ASP A 1 0.43 -32.46 -5.93
N GLU A 2 0.89 -33.71 -5.95
CA GLU A 2 2.23 -34.07 -6.40
C GLU A 2 2.43 -33.82 -7.90
N LYS A 3 1.41 -34.09 -8.71
CA LYS A 3 1.45 -33.86 -10.16
C LYS A 3 1.67 -32.39 -10.49
N LEU A 4 1.02 -31.48 -9.77
CA LEU A 4 1.18 -30.03 -9.96
C LEU A 4 2.56 -29.57 -9.53
N ARG A 5 3.11 -30.09 -8.43
CA ARG A 5 4.48 -29.80 -8.03
C ARG A 5 5.49 -30.24 -9.08
N ASN A 6 5.36 -31.46 -9.58
CA ASN A 6 6.26 -32.00 -10.61
C ASN A 6 6.17 -31.19 -11.91
N LEU A 7 4.99 -30.75 -12.34
CA LEU A 7 4.81 -29.89 -13.50
C LEU A 7 5.47 -28.51 -13.27
N TRP A 8 5.31 -27.95 -12.08
CA TRP A 8 5.95 -26.68 -11.71
C TRP A 8 7.48 -26.80 -11.73
N ASP A 9 8.02 -27.85 -11.13
CA ASP A 9 9.46 -28.11 -11.10
C ASP A 9 10.05 -28.30 -12.49
N GLN A 10 9.34 -29.03 -13.35
CA GLN A 10 9.74 -29.22 -14.75
C GLN A 10 9.73 -27.88 -15.51
N TYR A 11 8.66 -27.07 -15.35
CA TYR A 11 8.54 -25.79 -16.00
C TYR A 11 9.63 -24.81 -15.55
N THR A 12 9.82 -24.67 -14.25
CA THR A 12 10.81 -23.75 -13.69
C THR A 12 12.23 -24.14 -14.04
N THR A 13 12.54 -25.45 -14.02
CA THR A 13 13.85 -25.97 -14.44
C THR A 13 14.11 -25.74 -15.92
N ALA A 14 13.17 -26.06 -16.80
CA ALA A 14 13.28 -25.87 -18.24
C ALA A 14 13.48 -24.41 -18.63
N ASN A 15 12.80 -23.50 -17.93
CA ASN A 15 12.86 -22.07 -18.20
C ASN A 15 13.91 -21.33 -17.34
N ARG A 16 14.69 -22.04 -16.54
CA ARG A 16 15.70 -21.48 -15.61
C ARG A 16 15.12 -20.40 -14.68
N VAL A 17 13.88 -20.58 -14.27
CA VAL A 17 13.22 -19.72 -13.27
C VAL A 17 13.78 -20.11 -11.90
N ILE A 18 14.72 -19.31 -11.40
CA ILE A 18 15.33 -19.51 -10.08
C ILE A 18 14.81 -18.43 -9.12
N SER A 19 14.53 -18.84 -7.89
CA SER A 19 14.14 -17.92 -6.83
C SER A 19 15.37 -17.23 -6.25
N GLY A 20 15.38 -15.90 -6.29
CA GLY A 20 16.43 -15.10 -5.69
C GLY A 20 17.73 -15.03 -6.52
N ASN A 21 18.72 -14.40 -5.92
CA ASN A 21 20.06 -14.24 -6.48
C ASN A 21 21.09 -14.16 -5.34
N ALA A 22 22.39 -14.32 -5.64
CA ALA A 22 23.45 -14.35 -4.64
C ALA A 22 23.48 -13.10 -3.74
N PHE A 23 23.27 -11.91 -4.29
CA PHE A 23 23.24 -10.67 -3.51
C PHE A 23 22.00 -10.60 -2.62
N GLY A 24 20.84 -11.08 -3.09
CA GLY A 24 19.61 -11.12 -2.31
C GLY A 24 19.73 -11.96 -1.05
N TYR A 25 20.38 -13.11 -1.11
CA TYR A 25 20.61 -13.96 0.07
C TYR A 25 21.52 -13.29 1.10
N ILE A 26 22.63 -12.71 0.65
CA ILE A 26 23.56 -11.98 1.53
C ILE A 26 22.89 -10.75 2.13
N ALA A 27 22.12 -10.00 1.33
CA ALA A 27 21.39 -8.83 1.83
C ALA A 27 20.32 -9.21 2.85
N ALA A 28 19.58 -10.30 2.63
CA ALA A 28 18.61 -10.80 3.59
C ALA A 28 19.26 -11.21 4.91
N GLN A 29 20.37 -11.95 4.84
CA GLN A 29 21.13 -12.34 6.02
C GLN A 29 21.60 -11.10 6.80
N ALA A 30 22.23 -10.14 6.14
CA ALA A 30 22.73 -8.91 6.77
C ALA A 30 21.57 -8.07 7.41
N ALA A 31 20.40 -8.03 6.76
CA ALA A 31 19.23 -7.35 7.30
C ALA A 31 18.72 -8.00 8.59
N TYR A 32 18.68 -9.34 8.63
CA TYR A 32 18.25 -10.07 9.85
C TYR A 32 19.31 -10.01 10.97
N GLU A 33 20.60 -9.98 10.65
CA GLU A 33 21.67 -9.94 11.64
C GLU A 33 21.92 -8.54 12.23
N GLY A 34 21.65 -7.47 11.47
CA GLY A 34 22.02 -6.11 11.88
C GLY A 34 20.99 -5.03 11.59
N GLY A 35 19.79 -5.37 11.10
CA GLY A 35 18.81 -4.40 10.65
C GLY A 35 17.76 -3.96 11.70
N GLU A 36 17.85 -4.44 12.95
CA GLU A 36 16.81 -4.21 13.97
C GLU A 36 16.53 -2.72 14.22
N THR A 37 17.56 -1.94 14.52
CA THR A 37 17.40 -0.50 14.78
C THR A 37 16.81 0.26 13.58
N TRP A 38 17.26 -0.08 12.38
CA TRP A 38 16.70 0.49 11.16
C TRP A 38 15.21 0.15 11.00
N LEU A 39 14.84 -1.09 11.31
CA LEU A 39 13.45 -1.54 11.24
C LEU A 39 12.58 -0.79 12.26
N GLU A 40 13.05 -0.62 13.50
CA GLU A 40 12.34 0.15 14.53
C GLU A 40 12.07 1.60 14.09
N ASP A 41 13.08 2.27 13.53
CA ASP A 41 12.95 3.63 13.01
C ASP A 41 11.94 3.72 11.85
N VAL A 42 11.96 2.75 10.94
CA VAL A 42 11.01 2.66 9.82
C VAL A 42 9.59 2.40 10.31
N LEU A 43 9.40 1.47 11.24
CA LEU A 43 8.10 1.17 11.83
C LEU A 43 7.51 2.39 12.54
N LYS A 44 8.34 3.11 13.30
CA LYS A 44 7.91 4.37 13.93
C LYS A 44 7.47 5.39 12.88
N LYS A 45 8.23 5.58 11.81
CA LYS A 45 7.88 6.50 10.73
C LYS A 45 6.57 6.13 10.04
N ILE A 46 6.36 4.84 9.74
CA ILE A 46 5.10 4.35 9.16
C ILE A 46 3.94 4.62 10.10
N TRP A 47 4.12 4.38 11.40
CA TRP A 47 3.10 4.63 12.40
C TRP A 47 2.75 6.11 12.52
N ASP A 48 3.74 7.00 12.56
CA ASP A 48 3.54 8.46 12.60
C ASP A 48 2.76 8.92 11.34
N ASN A 49 3.13 8.43 10.16
CA ASN A 49 2.42 8.69 8.91
C ASN A 49 0.98 8.20 8.94
N TYR A 50 0.74 6.99 9.47
CA TYR A 50 -0.60 6.44 9.64
C TYR A 50 -1.46 7.29 10.57
N GLN A 51 -0.93 7.70 11.73
CA GLN A 51 -1.65 8.55 12.66
C GLN A 51 -2.03 9.89 12.03
N TYR A 52 -1.12 10.47 11.24
CA TYR A 52 -1.40 11.69 10.49
C TYR A 52 -2.57 11.49 9.51
N VAL A 53 -2.51 10.48 8.65
CA VAL A 53 -3.59 10.18 7.68
C VAL A 53 -4.92 9.99 8.40
N LYS A 54 -4.95 9.15 9.43
CA LYS A 54 -6.15 8.84 10.20
C LYS A 54 -6.77 10.09 10.82
N ASN A 55 -5.97 10.91 11.48
CA ASN A 55 -6.44 12.09 12.20
C ASN A 55 -6.91 13.20 11.23
N GLU A 56 -6.14 13.46 10.17
CA GLU A 56 -6.48 14.49 9.19
C GLU A 56 -7.73 14.11 8.38
N LEU A 57 -7.87 12.85 7.96
CA LEU A 57 -9.07 12.41 7.27
C LEU A 57 -10.28 12.41 8.22
N ALA A 58 -10.15 11.94 9.45
CA ALA A 58 -11.25 12.02 10.42
C ALA A 58 -11.72 13.46 10.67
N ARG A 59 -10.81 14.44 10.61
CA ARG A 59 -11.12 15.85 10.81
C ARG A 59 -11.72 16.52 9.58
N LYS A 60 -11.18 16.22 8.39
CA LYS A 60 -11.52 16.95 7.15
C LYS A 60 -12.54 16.19 6.29
N LEU A 61 -12.52 14.86 6.33
CA LEU A 61 -13.39 13.95 5.59
C LEU A 61 -13.97 12.90 6.55
N PRO A 62 -14.88 13.29 7.48
CA PRO A 62 -15.31 12.44 8.60
C PRO A 62 -16.02 11.16 8.18
N ASP A 63 -16.56 11.09 6.97
CA ASP A 63 -17.23 9.88 6.45
C ASP A 63 -16.27 8.97 5.66
N ALA A 64 -14.99 9.33 5.52
CA ALA A 64 -13.98 8.43 4.98
C ALA A 64 -13.58 7.40 6.05
N VAL A 65 -13.41 6.13 5.64
CA VAL A 65 -13.05 5.07 6.57
C VAL A 65 -11.59 4.69 6.38
N VAL A 66 -10.76 4.99 7.38
CA VAL A 66 -9.35 4.56 7.43
C VAL A 66 -9.28 3.25 8.21
N THR A 67 -8.90 2.17 7.54
CA THR A 67 -8.79 0.84 8.17
C THR A 67 -7.65 0.83 9.21
N PRO A 68 -7.82 0.14 10.37
CA PRO A 68 -6.72 -0.04 11.33
C PRO A 68 -5.50 -0.66 10.66
N LEU A 69 -4.32 -0.07 10.92
CA LEU A 69 -3.04 -0.57 10.42
C LEU A 69 -2.44 -1.52 11.45
N GLU A 70 -2.64 -2.82 11.26
CA GLU A 70 -2.13 -3.87 12.15
C GLU A 70 -0.86 -4.53 11.61
N GLY A 71 -0.48 -4.23 10.39
CA GLY A 71 0.72 -4.73 9.73
C GLY A 71 0.99 -4.04 8.41
N THR A 72 2.17 -4.25 7.87
CA THR A 72 2.65 -3.63 6.63
C THR A 72 2.77 -2.10 6.71
N TYR A 73 2.96 -1.48 5.57
CA TYR A 73 3.02 -0.02 5.38
C TYR A 73 1.94 0.47 4.42
N LEU A 74 0.91 -0.34 4.20
CA LEU A 74 -0.13 -0.13 3.18
C LEU A 74 -1.45 0.17 3.88
N CYS A 75 -1.87 1.43 3.82
CA CYS A 75 -3.09 1.91 4.45
C CYS A 75 -4.28 1.80 3.49
N TRP A 76 -5.35 1.16 3.91
CA TRP A 76 -6.62 1.09 3.19
C TRP A 76 -7.54 2.22 3.61
N ILE A 77 -8.12 2.91 2.63
CA ILE A 77 -9.00 4.05 2.84
C ILE A 77 -10.21 3.89 1.94
N ASP A 78 -11.41 3.85 2.52
CA ASP A 78 -12.67 3.92 1.79
C ASP A 78 -13.10 5.38 1.64
N LEU A 79 -13.30 5.82 0.41
CA LEU A 79 -13.76 7.14 0.03
C LEU A 79 -15.19 7.13 -0.54
N GLY A 80 -15.93 6.03 -0.37
CA GLY A 80 -17.25 5.83 -0.97
C GLY A 80 -18.31 6.82 -0.55
N ALA A 81 -18.15 7.51 0.59
CA ALA A 81 -19.02 8.61 0.98
C ALA A 81 -18.84 9.88 0.12
N TYR A 82 -17.72 10.02 -0.59
CA TYR A 82 -17.34 11.22 -1.33
C TYR A 82 -17.24 11.02 -2.84
N VAL A 83 -16.94 9.80 -3.28
CA VAL A 83 -16.71 9.50 -4.70
C VAL A 83 -17.27 8.14 -5.07
N SER A 84 -17.91 8.04 -6.23
CA SER A 84 -18.36 6.76 -6.77
C SER A 84 -17.18 5.99 -7.40
N ARG A 85 -17.34 4.68 -7.53
CA ARG A 85 -16.36 3.80 -8.15
C ARG A 85 -15.94 4.28 -9.56
N GLU A 86 -16.92 4.70 -10.36
CA GLU A 86 -16.69 5.12 -11.75
C GLU A 86 -15.79 6.36 -11.83
N ASN A 87 -15.88 7.25 -10.84
CA ASN A 87 -15.15 8.50 -10.78
C ASN A 87 -13.84 8.40 -10.01
N MET A 88 -13.57 7.27 -9.34
CA MET A 88 -12.39 7.07 -8.49
C MET A 88 -11.09 7.35 -9.22
N LYS A 89 -10.91 6.79 -10.41
CA LYS A 89 -9.68 6.95 -11.19
C LYS A 89 -9.47 8.39 -11.66
N GLU A 90 -10.52 9.06 -12.11
CA GLU A 90 -10.45 10.47 -12.50
C GLU A 90 -10.10 11.35 -11.30
N LEU A 91 -10.70 11.10 -10.13
CA LEU A 91 -10.35 11.80 -8.91
C LEU A 91 -8.87 11.61 -8.57
N ILE A 92 -8.44 10.37 -8.40
CA ILE A 92 -7.11 10.05 -7.86
C ILE A 92 -5.99 10.46 -8.83
N GLN A 93 -6.07 10.02 -10.09
CA GLN A 93 -5.01 10.30 -11.07
C GLN A 93 -5.18 11.65 -11.75
N GLY A 94 -6.42 12.02 -12.07
CA GLY A 94 -6.71 13.25 -12.82
C GLY A 94 -6.62 14.49 -11.94
N LYS A 95 -7.36 14.51 -10.83
CA LYS A 95 -7.48 15.70 -9.96
C LYS A 95 -6.44 15.72 -8.85
N CYS A 96 -6.34 14.67 -8.05
CA CYS A 96 -5.37 14.61 -6.94
C CYS A 96 -3.93 14.42 -7.42
N ARG A 97 -3.71 13.83 -8.59
CA ARG A 97 -2.40 13.55 -9.18
C ARG A 97 -1.50 12.73 -8.26
N ILE A 98 -2.10 11.77 -7.56
CA ILE A 98 -1.40 10.82 -6.69
C ILE A 98 -1.44 9.42 -7.29
N ALA A 99 -0.42 8.62 -7.00
CA ALA A 99 -0.33 7.22 -7.39
C ALA A 99 -0.65 6.35 -6.17
N VAL A 100 -1.68 5.53 -6.29
CA VAL A 100 -2.12 4.56 -5.27
C VAL A 100 -2.54 3.27 -5.97
N ASP A 101 -2.72 2.21 -5.20
CA ASP A 101 -3.40 1.02 -5.71
C ASP A 101 -4.91 1.16 -5.49
N TYR A 102 -5.69 0.68 -6.45
CA TYR A 102 -7.15 0.70 -6.37
C TYR A 102 -7.68 -0.58 -5.74
N GLY A 103 -8.69 -0.46 -4.90
CA GLY A 103 -9.24 -1.59 -4.16
C GLY A 103 -9.85 -2.68 -5.05
N ASP A 104 -10.41 -2.32 -6.20
CA ASP A 104 -10.98 -3.28 -7.15
C ASP A 104 -9.93 -4.25 -7.73
N TRP A 105 -8.65 -3.92 -7.72
CA TRP A 105 -7.57 -4.86 -8.10
C TRP A 105 -7.42 -6.04 -7.15
N PHE A 106 -7.91 -5.92 -5.91
CA PHE A 106 -7.74 -6.92 -4.85
C PHE A 106 -9.02 -7.69 -4.54
N GLY A 107 -10.18 -7.09 -4.73
CA GLY A 107 -11.46 -7.71 -4.36
C GLY A 107 -12.63 -7.35 -5.27
N GLY A 108 -12.34 -6.87 -6.48
CA GLY A 108 -13.35 -6.52 -7.47
C GLY A 108 -14.27 -5.37 -7.04
N GLU A 109 -15.48 -5.35 -7.57
CA GLU A 109 -16.43 -4.24 -7.41
C GLU A 109 -16.72 -3.85 -5.97
N ARG A 110 -16.67 -4.80 -5.04
CA ARG A 110 -16.91 -4.58 -3.62
C ARG A 110 -15.97 -3.53 -3.01
N PHE A 111 -14.77 -3.39 -3.54
CA PHE A 111 -13.76 -2.45 -3.05
C PHE A 111 -13.48 -1.31 -4.03
N GLY A 112 -14.42 -1.04 -4.94
CA GLY A 112 -14.24 -0.03 -5.98
C GLY A 112 -14.11 1.41 -5.49
N THR A 113 -14.49 1.69 -4.23
CA THR A 113 -14.33 2.99 -3.57
C THR A 113 -13.12 3.07 -2.65
N TYR A 114 -12.34 1.96 -2.58
CA TYR A 114 -11.14 1.91 -1.75
C TYR A 114 -9.89 2.28 -2.53
N ILE A 115 -8.99 2.93 -1.84
CA ILE A 115 -7.60 3.11 -2.27
C ILE A 115 -6.65 2.49 -1.25
N ARG A 116 -5.47 2.08 -1.70
CA ARG A 116 -4.39 1.59 -0.86
C ARG A 116 -3.18 2.52 -0.99
N MET A 117 -2.93 3.29 0.07
CA MET A 117 -1.85 4.27 0.13
C MET A 117 -0.60 3.67 0.77
N ASN A 118 0.56 3.88 0.15
CA ASN A 118 1.85 3.51 0.71
C ASN A 118 2.32 4.57 1.71
N LEU A 119 2.57 4.16 2.96
CA LEU A 119 3.03 5.02 4.05
C LEU A 119 4.54 4.96 4.31
N ALA A 120 5.29 4.09 3.62
CA ALA A 120 6.74 3.99 3.74
C ALA A 120 7.44 5.08 2.91
N THR A 121 7.12 6.33 3.21
CA THR A 121 7.65 7.53 2.52
C THR A 121 7.86 8.66 3.53
N SER A 122 8.30 9.84 3.07
CA SER A 122 8.43 11.01 3.94
C SER A 122 7.05 11.53 4.39
N MET A 123 6.98 12.13 5.58
CA MET A 123 5.77 12.80 6.07
C MET A 123 5.26 13.85 5.06
N GLU A 124 6.17 14.62 4.46
CA GLU A 124 5.82 15.62 3.44
C GLU A 124 5.04 15.04 2.25
N ASN A 125 5.40 13.83 1.80
CA ASN A 125 4.67 13.17 0.72
C ASN A 125 3.29 12.72 1.18
N VAL A 126 3.16 12.25 2.42
CA VAL A 126 1.87 11.86 3.00
C VAL A 126 0.96 13.08 3.15
N GLU A 127 1.50 14.19 3.67
CA GLU A 127 0.78 15.47 3.80
C GLU A 127 0.25 15.94 2.44
N LYS A 128 1.09 15.99 1.42
CA LYS A 128 0.68 16.33 0.05
C LYS A 128 -0.43 15.43 -0.50
N GLY A 129 -0.31 14.12 -0.24
CA GLY A 129 -1.33 13.16 -0.66
C GLY A 129 -2.68 13.38 0.03
N VAL A 130 -2.68 13.57 1.34
CA VAL A 130 -3.89 13.85 2.13
C VAL A 130 -4.50 15.20 1.74
N ASP A 131 -3.69 16.25 1.59
CA ASP A 131 -4.18 17.56 1.18
C ASP A 131 -4.80 17.52 -0.23
N ALA A 132 -4.20 16.77 -1.15
CA ALA A 132 -4.77 16.58 -2.49
C ALA A 132 -6.12 15.87 -2.45
N LEU A 133 -6.29 14.85 -1.60
CA LEU A 133 -7.58 14.19 -1.39
C LEU A 133 -8.62 15.16 -0.82
N VAL A 134 -8.28 15.85 0.25
CA VAL A 134 -9.18 16.81 0.91
C VAL A 134 -9.62 17.91 -0.05
N LEU A 135 -8.67 18.53 -0.76
CA LEU A 135 -8.95 19.63 -1.69
C LEU A 135 -9.93 19.24 -2.82
N ASN A 136 -9.93 17.99 -3.23
CA ASN A 136 -10.72 17.52 -4.37
C ASN A 136 -11.99 16.73 -3.97
N LEU A 137 -12.22 16.53 -2.67
CA LEU A 137 -13.39 15.83 -2.14
C LEU A 137 -14.34 16.72 -1.36
N ILE A 138 -13.93 17.95 -1.04
CA ILE A 138 -14.76 19.01 -0.46
C ILE A 138 -15.05 20.05 -1.54
#